data_788b1cf33b2da46237bbb228db79be7a
#
_entry.id   788b1cf33b2da46237bbb228db79be7a
#
_cell.length_a   1.000
_cell.length_b   1.000
_cell.length_c   1.000
_cell.angle_alpha   90.00
_cell.angle_beta   90.00
_cell.angle_gamma   90.00
#
_symmetry.space_group_name_H-M   'P 1'
#
loop_
_entity.id
_entity.type
_entity.pdbx_description
1 polymer ?
#
loop_
_entity_poly.entity_id
_entity_poly.type
_entity_poly.pdbx_seq_one_letter_code
_entity_poly.pdbx_strand_id
1 'polypeptide(L)' 'MKLKEALAEGRRRLMDAEIPDADLDAWYLLEFVTGISRARYFTDPDQVLSEEQYAAYQEHI' A
#
# COMPACT_ATOMS: atom_id res chain seq x y z
N MET A 1 -5.42 10.50 -1.76
CA MET A 1 -5.30 9.10 -2.24
C MET A 1 -5.93 8.16 -1.23
N LYS A 2 -6.90 7.39 -1.67
CA LYS A 2 -7.54 6.42 -0.80
C LYS A 2 -6.62 5.22 -0.55
N LEU A 3 -6.73 4.62 0.62
CA LEU A 3 -5.89 3.49 1.00
C LEU A 3 -5.98 2.34 -0.01
N LYS A 4 -7.18 2.01 -0.46
CA LYS A 4 -7.35 0.94 -1.44
C LYS A 4 -6.70 1.26 -2.78
N GLU A 5 -6.66 2.54 -3.17
CA GLU A 5 -6.01 2.97 -4.40
C GLU A 5 -4.49 2.85 -4.28
N ALA A 6 -3.95 3.24 -3.14
CA ALA A 6 -2.51 3.11 -2.90
C ALA A 6 -2.08 1.64 -2.93
N LEU A 7 -2.86 0.76 -2.32
CA LEU A 7 -2.56 -0.66 -2.33
C LEU A 7 -2.59 -1.24 -3.73
N ALA A 8 -3.60 -0.87 -4.52
CA ALA A 8 -3.72 -1.35 -5.90
C ALA A 8 -2.54 -0.90 -6.75
N GLU A 9 -2.12 0.34 -6.58
CA GLU A 9 -0.97 0.88 -7.29
C GLU A 9 0.32 0.16 -6.89
N GLY A 10 0.50 -0.08 -5.59
CA GLY A 10 1.66 -0.80 -5.10
C GLY A 10 1.75 -2.20 -5.68
N ARG A 11 0.64 -2.93 -5.69
CA ARG A 11 0.59 -4.26 -6.29
C ARG A 11 0.97 -4.24 -7.75
N ARG A 12 0.41 -3.30 -8.50
CA ARG A 12 0.68 -3.18 -9.93
C ARG A 12 2.16 -2.92 -10.19
N ARG A 13 2.75 -2.00 -9.44
CA ARG A 13 4.16 -1.65 -9.63
C ARG A 13 5.09 -2.80 -9.29
N LEU A 14 4.79 -3.54 -8.22
CA LEU A 14 5.57 -4.72 -7.86
C LEU A 14 5.40 -5.85 -8.87
N MET A 15 4.20 -6.02 -9.41
CA MET A 15 3.97 -6.99 -10.47
C MET A 15 4.72 -6.63 -11.75
N ASP A 16 4.75 -5.36 -12.10
CA ASP A 16 5.50 -4.88 -13.27
C ASP A 16 7.00 -5.10 -13.10
N ALA A 17 7.49 -5.09 -11.87
CA ALA A 17 8.89 -5.39 -11.54
C ALA A 17 9.15 -6.88 -11.38
N GLU A 18 8.16 -7.73 -11.68
CA GLU A 18 8.24 -9.19 -11.61
C GLU A 18 8.57 -9.72 -10.21
N ILE A 19 8.05 -9.05 -9.19
CA ILE A 19 8.18 -9.51 -7.80
C ILE A 19 7.20 -10.65 -7.54
N PRO A 20 7.67 -11.86 -7.15
CA PRO A 20 6.81 -13.03 -7.04
C PRO A 20 5.64 -12.89 -6.07
N ASP A 21 5.87 -12.23 -4.94
CA ASP A 21 4.87 -12.04 -3.90
C ASP A 21 4.36 -10.60 -3.86
N ALA A 22 4.04 -10.04 -5.01
CA ALA A 22 3.66 -8.64 -5.14
C ALA A 22 2.52 -8.23 -4.19
N ASP A 23 1.49 -9.05 -4.07
CA ASP A 23 0.37 -8.79 -3.17
C ASP A 23 0.82 -8.67 -1.72
N LEU A 24 1.59 -9.63 -1.27
CA LEU A 24 2.06 -9.69 0.11
C LEU A 24 3.02 -8.55 0.41
N ASP A 25 3.95 -8.30 -0.50
CA ASP A 25 4.92 -7.22 -0.35
C ASP A 25 4.25 -5.86 -0.34
N ALA A 26 3.23 -5.65 -1.17
CA ALA A 26 2.48 -4.41 -1.17
C ALA A 26 1.82 -4.15 0.19
N TRP A 27 1.25 -5.18 0.80
CA TRP A 27 0.66 -5.09 2.13
C TRP A 27 1.70 -4.77 3.20
N TYR A 28 2.82 -5.48 3.20
CA TYR A 28 3.88 -5.26 4.19
C TYR A 28 4.43 -3.85 4.12
N LEU A 29 4.70 -3.37 2.92
CA LEU A 29 5.24 -2.03 2.74
C LEU A 29 4.23 -0.97 3.16
N LEU A 30 2.96 -1.17 2.82
CA LEU A 30 1.91 -0.23 3.19
C LEU A 30 1.75 -0.15 4.71
N GLU A 31 1.71 -1.30 5.37
CA GLU A 31 1.62 -1.36 6.82
C GLU A 31 2.84 -0.72 7.49
N PHE A 32 4.03 -0.99 6.97
CA PHE A 32 5.27 -0.42 7.49
C PHE A 32 5.26 1.11 7.40
N VAL A 33 4.81 1.66 6.27
CA VAL A 33 4.84 3.10 6.02
C VAL A 33 3.74 3.83 6.78
N THR A 34 2.54 3.25 6.83
CA THR A 34 1.37 3.94 7.37
C THR A 34 1.01 3.53 8.79
N GLY A 35 1.47 2.36 9.23
CA GLY A 35 1.04 1.79 10.50
C GLY A 35 -0.39 1.25 10.49
N ILE A 36 -1.02 1.21 9.33
CA ILE A 36 -2.40 0.72 9.19
C ILE A 36 -2.37 -0.77 8.93
N SER A 37 -2.95 -1.55 9.86
CA SER A 37 -3.00 -3.00 9.72
C SER A 37 -4.04 -3.44 8.70
N ARG A 38 -3.96 -4.70 8.28
CA ARG A 38 -4.96 -5.30 7.42
C ARG A 38 -6.36 -5.22 8.00
N ALA A 39 -6.48 -5.43 9.31
CA ALA A 39 -7.77 -5.37 9.98
C ALA A 39 -8.40 -3.99 9.83
N ARG A 40 -7.61 -2.95 9.98
CA ARG A 40 -8.09 -1.59 9.80
C ARG A 40 -8.44 -1.29 8.35
N TYR A 41 -7.68 -1.83 7.42
CA TYR A 41 -7.99 -1.69 6.01
C TYR A 41 -9.37 -2.27 5.69
N PHE A 42 -9.65 -3.48 6.17
CA PHE A 42 -10.95 -4.11 5.91
C PHE A 42 -12.11 -3.38 6.59
N THR A 43 -11.84 -2.72 7.71
CA THR A 43 -12.85 -1.92 8.39
C THR A 43 -13.16 -0.62 7.64
N ASP A 44 -12.14 0.01 7.07
CA ASP A 44 -12.30 1.29 6.36
C ASP A 44 -11.35 1.38 5.17
N PRO A 45 -11.67 0.71 4.06
CA PRO A 45 -10.81 0.71 2.88
C PRO A 45 -10.75 2.05 2.15
N ASP A 46 -11.71 2.94 2.42
CA ASP A 46 -11.79 4.24 1.78
C ASP A 46 -11.09 5.36 2.56
N GLN A 47 -10.45 5.03 3.69
CA GLN A 47 -9.72 6.05 4.44
C GLN A 47 -8.61 6.65 3.57
N VAL A 48 -8.33 7.93 3.80
CA VAL A 48 -7.42 8.69 2.95
C VAL A 48 -6.02 8.69 3.56
N LEU A 49 -5.03 8.39 2.74
CA LEU A 49 -3.63 8.55 3.12
C LEU A 49 -3.23 10.01 2.99
N SER A 50 -2.35 10.48 3.87
CA SER A 50 -1.74 11.79 3.70
C SER A 50 -0.78 11.76 2.52
N GLU A 51 -0.45 12.94 1.99
CA GLU A 51 0.54 13.05 0.92
C GLU A 51 1.90 12.52 1.35
N GLU A 52 2.26 12.73 2.61
CA GLU A 52 3.52 12.23 3.16
C GLU A 52 3.55 10.71 3.20
N GLN A 53 2.46 10.09 3.64
CA GLN A 53 2.36 8.63 3.68
C GLN A 53 2.44 8.03 2.29
N TYR A 54 1.73 8.63 1.35
CA TYR A 54 1.74 8.14 -0.03
C TYR A 54 3.12 8.26 -0.66
N ALA A 55 3.79 9.40 -0.46
CA ALA A 55 5.13 9.61 -0.99
C ALA A 55 6.12 8.60 -0.40
N ALA A 56 6.05 8.36 0.91
CA ALA A 56 6.90 7.38 1.57
C ALA A 56 6.65 5.98 1.03
N TYR A 57 5.39 5.63 0.79
CA TYR A 57 5.04 4.33 0.22
C TYR A 57 5.65 4.15 -1.16
N GLN A 58 5.57 5.19 -1.99
CA GLN A 58 6.15 5.14 -3.34
C GLN A 58 7.67 4.98 -3.33
N GLU A 59 8.34 5.56 -2.36
CA GLU A 59 9.78 5.41 -2.23
C GLU A 59 10.21 3.99 -1.91
N HIS A 60 9.35 3.22 -1.23
CA HIS A 60 9.66 1.86 -0.82
C HIS A 60 9.24 0.80 -1.85
N ILE A 61 8.46 1.17 -2.81
CA ILE A 61 8.03 0.22 -3.85
C ILE A 61 9.11 -0.04 -4.89
#